data_00822c13511278bb12439ea80309a7af
#
_entry.id   00822c13511278bb12439ea80309a7af
#
_cell.length_a   1.000
_cell.length_b   1.000
_cell.length_c   1.000
_cell.angle_alpha   90.00
_cell.angle_beta   90.00
_cell.angle_gamma   90.00
#
_symmetry.space_group_name_H-M   'P 1'
#
loop_
_entity.id
_entity.type
_entity.pdbx_description
1 polymer ?
#
loop_
_entity_poly.entity_id
_entity_poly.type
_entity_poly.pdbx_seq_one_letter_code
_entity_poly.pdbx_strand_id
1 'polypeptide(L)'
;MKYPISATFIDEITYDIPDEQWCKELDNMKEVGIDTLVVMRGVFYNKAIYPSKHFPTLRKPNEDFAALMFNEAQKRNMNVYMGLYISNVCWNDGDTKGELEKNKLFVDEMIERYGDIPSFKGWYIPHETNTKILNIKEIMGGLAALCKDKTPDKRVLISPFFNSSMFSKTPFSPERTVEEWDDIWEKAGKDIDDCAFQDGTSPLEDYEGYLKAMKGLCDKHKISLWANVETFERDVRRMYYPIPFDLLRKKIEIAEPYVEKMITFEFSHFLSPQSIYPSAHNLNNLYKRYYGENK
;
A
#
# COMPACT_ATOMS: atom_id res chain seq x y z
N MET A 1 1.40 -9.97 18.30
CA MET A 1 1.46 -8.49 18.42
C MET A 1 0.21 -8.01 19.13
N LYS A 2 0.25 -6.87 19.84
CA LYS A 2 -0.91 -6.36 20.58
C LYS A 2 -2.02 -5.87 19.62
N TYR A 3 -1.63 -5.21 18.53
CA TYR A 3 -2.53 -4.69 17.52
C TYR A 3 -2.34 -5.43 16.19
N PRO A 4 -3.41 -5.82 15.47
CA PRO A 4 -3.29 -6.62 14.24
C PRO A 4 -2.83 -5.81 13.03
N ILE A 5 -3.27 -4.55 12.88
CA ILE A 5 -2.81 -3.69 11.79
C ILE A 5 -1.45 -3.13 12.14
N SER A 6 -0.43 -3.44 11.33
CA SER A 6 0.96 -3.06 11.59
C SER A 6 1.59 -2.25 10.45
N ALA A 7 0.84 -1.95 9.39
CA ALA A 7 1.26 -1.07 8.31
C ALA A 7 0.13 -0.13 7.88
N THR A 8 0.48 1.00 7.25
CA THR A 8 -0.49 1.91 6.65
C THR A 8 0.05 2.53 5.38
N PHE A 9 -0.84 2.81 4.43
CA PHE A 9 -0.54 3.70 3.32
C PHE A 9 -0.49 5.15 3.80
N ILE A 10 0.30 5.96 3.12
CA ILE A 10 0.35 7.42 3.22
C ILE A 10 -0.13 7.96 1.88
N ASP A 11 -1.34 8.48 1.85
CA ASP A 11 -2.01 8.98 0.65
C ASP A 11 -1.49 10.38 0.26
N GLU A 12 -1.45 10.65 -1.02
CA GLU A 12 -1.02 11.92 -1.61
C GLU A 12 -1.80 13.14 -1.09
N ILE A 13 -3.06 12.99 -0.76
CA ILE A 13 -3.89 14.08 -0.22
C ILE A 13 -3.43 14.54 1.18
N THR A 14 -2.58 13.76 1.85
CA THR A 14 -2.00 14.12 3.14
C THR A 14 -0.64 14.79 3.03
N TYR A 15 -0.05 14.89 1.83
CA TYR A 15 1.29 15.45 1.66
C TYR A 15 1.39 16.95 1.99
N ASP A 16 0.28 17.67 2.05
CA ASP A 16 0.19 19.07 2.44
C ASP A 16 0.06 19.29 3.96
N ILE A 17 -0.05 18.23 4.76
CA ILE A 17 -0.06 18.30 6.21
C ILE A 17 1.30 18.88 6.69
N PRO A 18 1.32 19.84 7.64
CA PRO A 18 2.56 20.39 8.16
C PRO A 18 3.47 19.33 8.81
N ASP A 19 4.78 19.50 8.69
CA ASP A 19 5.78 18.54 9.18
C ASP A 19 5.63 18.23 10.68
N GLU A 20 5.32 19.25 11.50
CA GLU A 20 5.08 19.06 12.94
C GLU A 20 3.85 18.17 13.22
N GLN A 21 2.83 18.28 12.39
CA GLN A 21 1.64 17.44 12.51
C GLN A 21 1.94 16.00 12.06
N TRP A 22 2.78 15.82 11.05
CA TRP A 22 3.28 14.51 10.64
C TRP A 22 4.04 13.80 11.76
N CYS A 23 4.89 14.52 12.51
CA CYS A 23 5.59 13.93 13.66
C CYS A 23 4.61 13.35 14.70
N LYS A 24 3.53 14.08 15.00
CA LYS A 24 2.48 13.59 15.91
C LYS A 24 1.70 12.43 15.33
N GLU A 25 1.45 12.46 14.02
CA GLU A 25 0.73 11.41 13.33
C GLU A 25 1.50 10.08 13.37
N LEU A 26 2.81 10.13 13.15
CA LEU A 26 3.68 8.95 13.28
C LEU A 26 3.73 8.41 14.72
N ASP A 27 3.67 9.28 15.73
CA ASP A 27 3.55 8.87 17.14
C ASP A 27 2.22 8.14 17.39
N ASN A 28 1.11 8.66 16.86
CA ASN A 28 -0.20 8.02 16.95
C ASN A 28 -0.23 6.65 16.23
N MET A 29 0.39 6.54 15.06
CA MET A 29 0.55 5.28 14.33
C MET A 29 1.33 4.27 15.17
N LYS A 30 2.44 4.70 15.76
CA LYS A 30 3.28 3.84 16.61
C LYS A 30 2.53 3.34 17.84
N GLU A 31 1.69 4.19 18.45
CA GLU A 31 0.88 3.83 19.63
C GLU A 31 -0.05 2.66 19.35
N VAL A 32 -0.60 2.56 18.14
CA VAL A 32 -1.48 1.47 17.71
C VAL A 32 -0.76 0.34 16.97
N GLY A 33 0.58 0.25 17.10
CA GLY A 33 1.37 -0.86 16.61
C GLY A 33 1.78 -0.80 15.14
N ILE A 34 1.55 0.30 14.44
CA ILE A 34 2.02 0.49 13.07
C ILE A 34 3.54 0.68 13.09
N ASP A 35 4.24 -0.17 12.36
CA ASP A 35 5.69 -0.19 12.23
C ASP A 35 6.18 0.00 10.78
N THR A 36 5.26 0.06 9.84
CA THR A 36 5.58 0.16 8.41
C THR A 36 4.69 1.19 7.72
N LEU A 37 5.32 2.11 7.03
CA LEU A 37 4.69 3.15 6.21
C LEU A 37 4.88 2.81 4.74
N VAL A 38 3.81 2.90 3.95
CA VAL A 38 3.86 2.78 2.50
C VAL A 38 3.45 4.11 1.88
N VAL A 39 4.43 4.91 1.49
CA VAL A 39 4.19 6.16 0.76
C VAL A 39 3.65 5.80 -0.61
N MET A 40 2.43 6.20 -0.94
CA MET A 40 1.74 5.68 -2.12
C MET A 40 2.47 5.98 -3.43
N ARG A 41 2.96 7.20 -3.61
CA ARG A 41 3.69 7.59 -4.84
C ARG A 41 4.74 8.62 -4.53
N GLY A 42 5.96 8.37 -4.95
CA GLY A 42 7.06 9.34 -4.89
C GLY A 42 6.92 10.47 -5.92
N VAL A 43 6.16 10.21 -7.00
CA VAL A 43 5.77 11.20 -8.01
C VAL A 43 4.28 11.07 -8.28
N PHE A 44 3.53 12.16 -8.09
CA PHE A 44 2.10 12.24 -8.27
C PHE A 44 1.73 13.34 -9.27
N TYR A 45 0.92 13.03 -10.28
CA TYR A 45 0.61 13.94 -11.40
C TYR A 45 1.84 14.64 -11.98
N ASN A 46 2.90 13.87 -12.21
CA ASN A 46 4.20 14.36 -12.72
C ASN A 46 4.92 15.33 -11.79
N LYS A 47 4.61 15.35 -10.50
CA LYS A 47 5.25 16.17 -9.47
C LYS A 47 5.85 15.28 -8.39
N ALA A 48 7.13 15.46 -8.09
CA ALA A 48 7.85 14.73 -7.04
C ALA A 48 7.55 15.28 -5.64
N ILE A 49 7.50 14.40 -4.65
CA ILE A 49 7.34 14.77 -3.22
C ILE A 49 8.66 15.18 -2.56
N TYR A 50 9.72 15.35 -3.36
CA TYR A 50 11.07 15.74 -2.96
C TYR A 50 11.67 16.67 -4.01
N PRO A 51 12.75 17.42 -3.72
CA PRO A 51 13.44 18.26 -4.71
C PRO A 51 14.12 17.38 -5.78
N SER A 52 13.44 17.18 -6.93
CA SER A 52 13.88 16.31 -8.02
C SER A 52 14.60 17.08 -9.13
N LYS A 53 15.57 16.39 -9.77
CA LYS A 53 16.23 16.84 -11.00
C LYS A 53 15.39 16.58 -12.25
N HIS A 54 14.44 15.65 -12.16
CA HIS A 54 13.68 15.12 -13.31
C HIS A 54 12.20 15.52 -13.31
N PHE A 55 11.65 15.85 -12.14
CA PHE A 55 10.23 16.14 -11.97
C PHE A 55 10.04 17.46 -11.24
N PRO A 56 9.02 18.29 -11.60
CA PRO A 56 8.64 19.43 -10.79
C PRO A 56 8.30 18.99 -9.36
N THR A 57 8.60 19.83 -8.35
CA THR A 57 8.27 19.50 -6.96
C THR A 57 6.77 19.72 -6.68
N LEU A 58 6.15 18.79 -5.96
CA LEU A 58 4.73 18.88 -5.57
C LEU A 58 4.52 19.95 -4.50
N ARG A 59 5.39 19.96 -3.49
CA ARG A 59 5.43 20.95 -2.41
C ARG A 59 6.32 22.14 -2.81
N LYS A 60 6.57 23.07 -1.89
CA LYS A 60 7.51 24.18 -2.14
C LYS A 60 8.90 23.65 -2.47
N PRO A 61 9.69 24.37 -3.27
CA PRO A 61 10.97 23.86 -3.81
C PRO A 61 11.99 23.37 -2.77
N ASN A 62 11.91 23.86 -1.53
CA ASN A 62 12.80 23.49 -0.43
C ASN A 62 12.18 22.46 0.54
N GLU A 63 10.98 21.96 0.27
CA GLU A 63 10.31 20.98 1.09
C GLU A 63 10.54 19.58 0.53
N ASP A 64 10.96 18.68 1.40
CA ASP A 64 11.33 17.31 1.09
C ASP A 64 10.52 16.34 1.95
N PHE A 65 9.34 15.96 1.45
CA PHE A 65 8.46 15.03 2.16
C PHE A 65 9.05 13.61 2.24
N ALA A 66 9.82 13.19 1.23
CA ALA A 66 10.47 11.89 1.27
C ALA A 66 11.51 11.84 2.40
N ALA A 67 12.34 12.88 2.52
CA ALA A 67 13.29 12.99 3.64
C ALA A 67 12.57 13.02 5.01
N LEU A 68 11.46 13.75 5.11
CA LEU A 68 10.64 13.79 6.33
C LEU A 68 10.21 12.38 6.73
N MET A 69 9.59 11.64 5.81
CA MET A 69 9.10 10.27 6.08
C MET A 69 10.22 9.33 6.47
N PHE A 70 11.33 9.28 5.73
CA PHE A 70 12.45 8.41 6.06
C PHE A 70 13.08 8.72 7.41
N ASN A 71 13.35 10.00 7.69
CA ASN A 71 14.05 10.40 8.91
C ASN A 71 13.17 10.24 10.16
N GLU A 72 11.90 10.65 10.07
CA GLU A 72 10.97 10.53 11.22
C GLU A 72 10.56 9.08 11.49
N ALA A 73 10.42 8.25 10.45
CA ALA A 73 10.25 6.82 10.59
C ALA A 73 11.45 6.16 11.27
N GLN A 74 12.67 6.53 10.88
CA GLN A 74 13.88 6.00 11.50
C GLN A 74 13.98 6.32 12.99
N LYS A 75 13.66 7.54 13.41
CA LYS A 75 13.65 7.93 14.83
C LYS A 75 12.71 7.06 15.66
N ARG A 76 11.67 6.51 15.04
CA ARG A 76 10.63 5.68 15.67
C ARG A 76 10.81 4.18 15.45
N ASN A 77 11.90 3.76 14.82
CA ASN A 77 12.12 2.36 14.40
C ASN A 77 10.95 1.84 13.55
N MET A 78 10.53 2.62 12.57
CA MET A 78 9.53 2.25 11.57
C MET A 78 10.19 2.03 10.21
N ASN A 79 9.58 1.20 9.39
CA ASN A 79 10.02 0.91 8.03
C ASN A 79 9.26 1.80 7.04
N VAL A 80 9.90 2.14 5.93
CA VAL A 80 9.28 2.89 4.83
C VAL A 80 9.43 2.11 3.54
N TYR A 81 8.32 1.91 2.85
CA TYR A 81 8.25 1.50 1.45
C TYR A 81 7.90 2.73 0.62
N MET A 82 8.73 3.03 -0.36
CA MET A 82 8.52 4.18 -1.26
C MET A 82 7.78 3.74 -2.50
N GLY A 83 6.65 4.36 -2.76
CA GLY A 83 5.85 4.12 -3.95
C GLY A 83 6.51 4.67 -5.21
N LEU A 84 6.49 3.87 -6.26
CA LEU A 84 6.97 4.23 -7.59
C LEU A 84 6.07 5.30 -8.23
N TYR A 85 6.45 5.73 -9.41
CA TYR A 85 5.69 6.66 -10.22
C TYR A 85 4.68 5.91 -11.11
N ILE A 86 3.42 6.35 -11.14
CA ILE A 86 2.47 6.01 -12.19
C ILE A 86 2.43 7.17 -13.18
N SER A 87 2.94 6.94 -14.37
CA SER A 87 2.80 7.91 -15.46
C SER A 87 1.41 7.75 -16.07
N ASN A 88 0.47 8.60 -15.69
CA ASN A 88 -0.91 8.52 -16.18
C ASN A 88 -1.00 8.45 -17.72
N VAL A 89 -0.06 9.06 -18.44
CA VAL A 89 -0.02 9.01 -19.91
C VAL A 89 0.43 7.63 -20.38
N CYS A 90 1.64 7.18 -19.99
CA CYS A 90 2.17 5.90 -20.45
C CYS A 90 1.31 4.71 -19.98
N TRP A 91 0.82 4.77 -18.73
CA TRP A 91 -0.04 3.74 -18.18
C TRP A 91 -1.37 3.60 -18.93
N ASN A 92 -2.07 4.72 -19.18
CA ASN A 92 -3.36 4.71 -19.88
C ASN A 92 -3.22 4.33 -21.36
N ASP A 93 -2.10 4.69 -21.98
CA ASP A 93 -1.84 4.38 -23.40
C ASP A 93 -1.22 2.98 -23.59
N GLY A 94 -0.92 2.25 -22.50
CA GLY A 94 -0.28 0.93 -22.54
C GLY A 94 1.19 0.98 -22.96
N ASP A 95 1.86 2.14 -22.83
CA ASP A 95 3.28 2.34 -23.13
C ASP A 95 4.15 1.81 -21.96
N THR A 96 4.33 0.50 -21.93
CA THR A 96 5.14 -0.17 -20.92
C THR A 96 6.59 0.34 -20.90
N LYS A 97 7.17 0.63 -22.07
CA LYS A 97 8.56 1.10 -22.15
C LYS A 97 8.70 2.49 -21.55
N GLY A 98 7.81 3.42 -21.90
CA GLY A 98 7.82 4.77 -21.35
C GLY A 98 7.58 4.78 -19.83
N GLU A 99 6.73 3.88 -19.34
CA GLU A 99 6.48 3.70 -17.88
C GLU A 99 7.75 3.25 -17.16
N LEU A 100 8.47 2.26 -17.69
CA LEU A 100 9.73 1.78 -17.12
C LEU A 100 10.84 2.82 -17.19
N GLU A 101 10.98 3.55 -18.30
CA GLU A 101 11.99 4.61 -18.45
C GLU A 101 11.81 5.74 -17.43
N LYS A 102 10.58 6.19 -17.20
CA LYS A 102 10.27 7.21 -16.18
C LYS A 102 10.51 6.71 -14.77
N ASN A 103 10.15 5.48 -14.47
CA ASN A 103 10.43 4.88 -13.18
C ASN A 103 11.93 4.67 -12.94
N LYS A 104 12.71 4.37 -13.98
CA LYS A 104 14.15 4.29 -13.85
C LYS A 104 14.78 5.61 -13.38
N LEU A 105 14.34 6.75 -13.94
CA LEU A 105 14.81 8.07 -13.49
C LEU A 105 14.45 8.32 -12.02
N PHE A 106 13.24 7.97 -11.62
CA PHE A 106 12.77 8.10 -10.25
C PHE A 106 13.56 7.21 -9.27
N VAL A 107 13.72 5.92 -9.60
CA VAL A 107 14.42 4.95 -8.74
C VAL A 107 15.89 5.33 -8.57
N ASP A 108 16.59 5.70 -9.67
CA ASP A 108 17.99 6.11 -9.63
C ASP A 108 18.17 7.34 -8.71
N GLU A 109 17.29 8.35 -8.82
CA GLU A 109 17.35 9.55 -7.99
C GLU A 109 16.99 9.29 -6.52
N MET A 110 15.99 8.43 -6.27
CA MET A 110 15.59 8.05 -4.91
C MET A 110 16.73 7.34 -4.18
N ILE A 111 17.44 6.44 -4.86
CA ILE A 111 18.61 5.74 -4.32
C ILE A 111 19.76 6.71 -4.08
N GLU A 112 20.06 7.62 -5.03
CA GLU A 112 21.12 8.64 -4.87
C GLU A 112 20.91 9.47 -3.61
N ARG A 113 19.65 9.81 -3.27
CA ARG A 113 19.31 10.70 -2.15
C ARG A 113 19.10 10.01 -0.82
N TYR A 114 18.46 8.85 -0.83
CA TYR A 114 17.91 8.23 0.39
C TYR A 114 18.28 6.76 0.53
N GLY A 115 19.04 6.18 -0.42
CA GLY A 115 19.33 4.75 -0.46
C GLY A 115 19.96 4.19 0.81
N ASP A 116 20.80 5.00 1.47
CA ASP A 116 21.54 4.62 2.69
C ASP A 116 20.73 4.81 3.98
N ILE A 117 19.52 5.40 3.93
CA ILE A 117 18.72 5.61 5.13
C ILE A 117 18.15 4.26 5.62
N PRO A 118 18.44 3.83 6.86
CA PRO A 118 18.08 2.50 7.34
C PRO A 118 16.58 2.21 7.38
N SER A 119 15.72 3.23 7.48
CA SER A 119 14.27 3.08 7.42
C SER A 119 13.73 2.74 6.03
N PHE A 120 14.50 3.00 4.95
CA PHE A 120 14.13 2.66 3.59
C PHE A 120 14.25 1.15 3.37
N LYS A 121 13.15 0.41 3.55
CA LYS A 121 13.11 -1.06 3.51
C LYS A 121 12.56 -1.65 2.24
N GLY A 122 11.80 -0.90 1.47
CA GLY A 122 11.18 -1.46 0.27
C GLY A 122 10.61 -0.44 -0.68
N TRP A 123 10.17 -0.97 -1.81
CA TRP A 123 9.46 -0.28 -2.86
C TRP A 123 8.00 -0.72 -2.90
N TYR A 124 7.11 0.17 -3.25
CA TYR A 124 5.73 -0.15 -3.55
C TYR A 124 5.44 0.12 -5.02
N ILE A 125 4.89 -0.85 -5.73
CA ILE A 125 4.40 -0.68 -7.11
C ILE A 125 2.95 -0.23 -7.03
N PRO A 126 2.66 1.07 -7.27
CA PRO A 126 1.36 1.66 -6.99
C PRO A 126 0.32 1.44 -8.11
N HIS A 127 0.62 0.59 -9.07
CA HIS A 127 -0.27 0.24 -10.16
C HIS A 127 -1.39 -0.65 -9.61
N GLU A 128 -2.45 -0.02 -9.10
CA GLU A 128 -3.64 -0.71 -8.61
C GLU A 128 -4.31 -1.46 -9.76
N THR A 129 -4.34 -2.76 -9.65
CA THR A 129 -4.69 -3.62 -10.77
C THR A 129 -5.41 -4.89 -10.35
N ASN A 130 -6.05 -5.51 -11.34
CA ASN A 130 -6.44 -6.91 -11.32
C ASN A 130 -5.84 -7.61 -12.55
N THR A 131 -6.12 -8.88 -12.72
CA THR A 131 -5.56 -9.71 -13.80
C THR A 131 -6.07 -9.36 -15.21
N LYS A 132 -7.08 -8.50 -15.35
CA LYS A 132 -7.69 -8.11 -16.64
C LYS A 132 -7.01 -6.94 -17.34
N ILE A 133 -6.08 -6.26 -16.68
CA ILE A 133 -5.40 -5.09 -17.25
C ILE A 133 -4.33 -5.55 -18.23
N LEU A 134 -4.36 -4.99 -19.43
CA LEU A 134 -3.36 -5.27 -20.47
C LEU A 134 -1.96 -4.90 -19.99
N ASN A 135 -0.97 -5.70 -20.37
CA ASN A 135 0.45 -5.51 -20.08
C ASN A 135 0.81 -5.50 -18.58
N ILE A 136 -0.10 -5.97 -17.71
CA ILE A 136 0.18 -5.97 -16.26
C ILE A 136 1.39 -6.82 -15.90
N LYS A 137 1.58 -7.95 -16.60
CA LYS A 137 2.72 -8.85 -16.38
C LYS A 137 4.06 -8.16 -16.69
N GLU A 138 4.09 -7.46 -17.83
CA GLU A 138 5.29 -6.76 -18.32
C GLU A 138 5.60 -5.55 -17.43
N ILE A 139 4.60 -4.77 -17.05
CA ILE A 139 4.79 -3.59 -16.20
C ILE A 139 5.17 -4.00 -14.78
N MET A 140 4.41 -4.87 -14.15
CA MET A 140 4.69 -5.33 -12.79
C MET A 140 6.05 -6.02 -12.70
N GLY A 141 6.31 -6.96 -13.61
CA GLY A 141 7.59 -7.67 -13.66
C GLY A 141 8.77 -6.76 -13.97
N GLY A 142 8.60 -5.81 -14.89
CA GLY A 142 9.64 -4.83 -15.25
C GLY A 142 9.96 -3.86 -14.12
N LEU A 143 8.95 -3.36 -13.41
CA LEU A 143 9.14 -2.48 -12.24
C LEU A 143 9.77 -3.22 -11.06
N ALA A 144 9.32 -4.44 -10.78
CA ALA A 144 9.90 -5.26 -9.72
C ALA A 144 11.37 -5.60 -10.02
N ALA A 145 11.67 -6.01 -11.25
CA ALA A 145 13.03 -6.29 -11.68
C ALA A 145 13.93 -5.05 -11.61
N LEU A 146 13.43 -3.87 -12.01
CA LEU A 146 14.15 -2.60 -11.87
C LEU A 146 14.53 -2.32 -10.40
N CYS A 147 13.60 -2.49 -9.48
CA CYS A 147 13.86 -2.29 -8.05
C CYS A 147 14.89 -3.28 -7.51
N LYS A 148 14.79 -4.56 -7.87
CA LYS A 148 15.71 -5.60 -7.41
C LYS A 148 17.11 -5.50 -8.02
N ASP A 149 17.21 -5.09 -9.29
CA ASP A 149 18.51 -4.85 -9.93
C ASP A 149 19.29 -3.75 -9.21
N LYS A 150 18.61 -2.69 -8.79
CA LYS A 150 19.21 -1.53 -8.14
C LYS A 150 19.42 -1.70 -6.63
N THR A 151 18.52 -2.41 -5.98
CA THR A 151 18.48 -2.58 -4.51
C THR A 151 18.02 -3.99 -4.16
N PRO A 152 18.86 -5.03 -4.33
CA PRO A 152 18.47 -6.43 -4.15
C PRO A 152 18.04 -6.76 -2.71
N ASP A 153 18.47 -5.98 -1.75
CA ASP A 153 18.15 -6.09 -0.32
C ASP A 153 16.80 -5.47 0.06
N LYS A 154 16.25 -4.60 -0.77
CA LYS A 154 14.96 -3.96 -0.50
C LYS A 154 13.80 -4.79 -1.03
N ARG A 155 12.73 -4.86 -0.24
CA ARG A 155 11.53 -5.62 -0.60
C ARG A 155 10.68 -4.88 -1.63
N VAL A 156 9.89 -5.62 -2.39
CA VAL A 156 8.93 -5.08 -3.37
C VAL A 156 7.53 -5.52 -2.98
N LEU A 157 6.66 -4.55 -2.74
CA LEU A 157 5.25 -4.71 -2.38
C LEU A 157 4.34 -4.34 -3.55
N ILE A 158 3.29 -5.13 -3.75
CA ILE A 158 2.14 -4.80 -4.61
C ILE A 158 0.84 -4.83 -3.79
N SER A 159 -0.17 -4.06 -4.20
CA SER A 159 -1.50 -4.09 -3.56
C SER A 159 -2.63 -4.18 -4.60
N PRO A 160 -2.82 -5.35 -5.20
CA PRO A 160 -3.86 -5.56 -6.18
C PRO A 160 -5.23 -5.77 -5.53
N PHE A 161 -6.29 -5.80 -6.36
CA PHE A 161 -7.64 -6.07 -5.90
C PHE A 161 -8.24 -7.31 -6.56
N PHE A 162 -9.20 -7.92 -5.87
CA PHE A 162 -9.94 -9.06 -6.37
C PHE A 162 -10.93 -8.66 -7.46
N ASN A 163 -11.08 -9.52 -8.48
CA ASN A 163 -12.12 -9.38 -9.48
C ASN A 163 -13.43 -10.01 -8.99
N SER A 164 -13.95 -9.53 -7.87
CA SER A 164 -15.13 -10.02 -7.18
C SER A 164 -16.45 -9.47 -7.76
N SER A 165 -17.57 -9.89 -7.20
CA SER A 165 -18.91 -9.41 -7.57
C SER A 165 -19.14 -7.92 -7.27
N MET A 166 -18.40 -7.34 -6.33
CA MET A 166 -18.44 -5.89 -6.07
C MET A 166 -17.75 -5.08 -7.16
N PHE A 167 -16.76 -5.65 -7.82
CA PHE A 167 -15.96 -4.96 -8.82
C PHE A 167 -16.39 -5.28 -10.27
N SER A 168 -16.89 -6.48 -10.51
CA SER A 168 -17.12 -6.99 -11.88
C SER A 168 -18.49 -7.66 -12.03
N LYS A 169 -19.13 -7.44 -13.18
CA LYS A 169 -20.33 -8.21 -13.58
C LYS A 169 -20.03 -9.68 -13.87
N THR A 170 -18.76 -10.02 -14.11
CA THR A 170 -18.27 -11.37 -14.32
C THR A 170 -17.17 -11.66 -13.30
N PRO A 171 -17.52 -11.89 -12.02
CA PRO A 171 -16.56 -12.13 -10.96
C PRO A 171 -15.79 -13.42 -11.19
N PHE A 172 -14.58 -13.48 -10.64
CA PHE A 172 -13.82 -14.72 -10.60
C PHE A 172 -14.12 -15.45 -9.29
N SER A 173 -14.22 -16.78 -9.37
CA SER A 173 -14.16 -17.59 -8.16
C SER A 173 -12.76 -17.53 -7.54
N PRO A 174 -12.59 -17.95 -6.27
CA PRO A 174 -11.26 -18.07 -5.66
C PRO A 174 -10.30 -18.91 -6.50
N GLU A 175 -10.74 -20.03 -7.08
CA GLU A 175 -9.92 -20.92 -7.92
C GLU A 175 -9.47 -20.22 -9.19
N ARG A 176 -10.38 -19.55 -9.88
CA ARG A 176 -10.03 -18.78 -11.08
C ARG A 176 -9.11 -17.61 -10.75
N THR A 177 -9.27 -16.98 -9.59
CA THR A 177 -8.37 -15.92 -9.14
C THR A 177 -6.94 -16.47 -8.99
N VAL A 178 -6.78 -17.68 -8.42
CA VAL A 178 -5.49 -18.36 -8.33
C VAL A 178 -4.89 -18.61 -9.72
N GLU A 179 -5.66 -19.20 -10.65
CA GLU A 179 -5.18 -19.49 -12.02
C GLU A 179 -4.66 -18.25 -12.74
N GLU A 180 -5.41 -17.14 -12.66
CA GLU A 180 -5.06 -15.89 -13.33
C GLU A 180 -3.82 -15.24 -12.69
N TRP A 181 -3.70 -15.24 -11.35
CA TRP A 181 -2.52 -14.70 -10.67
C TRP A 181 -1.30 -15.62 -10.79
N ASP A 182 -1.47 -16.93 -10.87
CA ASP A 182 -0.38 -17.90 -11.10
C ASP A 182 0.33 -17.60 -12.42
N ASP A 183 -0.44 -17.40 -13.51
CA ASP A 183 0.11 -17.04 -14.83
C ASP A 183 0.87 -15.69 -14.81
N ILE A 184 0.44 -14.74 -13.99
CA ILE A 184 1.15 -13.47 -13.81
C ILE A 184 2.44 -13.69 -13.01
N TRP A 185 2.39 -14.42 -11.90
CA TRP A 185 3.53 -14.58 -11.00
C TRP A 185 4.58 -15.55 -11.51
N GLU A 186 4.25 -16.49 -12.39
CA GLU A 186 5.26 -17.28 -13.11
C GLU A 186 6.25 -16.39 -13.87
N LYS A 187 5.84 -15.23 -14.34
CA LYS A 187 6.67 -14.27 -15.08
C LYS A 187 7.21 -13.14 -14.21
N ALA A 188 6.36 -12.57 -13.36
CA ALA A 188 6.65 -11.35 -12.60
C ALA A 188 6.97 -11.60 -11.12
N GLY A 189 6.57 -12.74 -10.55
CA GLY A 189 6.58 -12.98 -9.11
C GLY A 189 7.96 -13.15 -8.47
N LYS A 190 9.00 -13.50 -9.23
CA LYS A 190 10.35 -13.75 -8.69
C LYS A 190 10.98 -12.55 -7.98
N ASP A 191 10.58 -11.33 -8.36
CA ASP A 191 11.11 -10.07 -7.85
C ASP A 191 10.10 -9.34 -6.94
N ILE A 192 8.95 -9.97 -6.64
CA ILE A 192 7.92 -9.49 -5.73
C ILE A 192 8.06 -10.22 -4.40
N ASP A 193 8.17 -9.48 -3.31
CA ASP A 193 8.31 -10.06 -1.97
C ASP A 193 7.00 -10.08 -1.18
N ASP A 194 6.15 -9.07 -1.36
CA ASP A 194 4.94 -8.84 -0.57
C ASP A 194 3.74 -8.55 -1.48
N CYS A 195 2.59 -9.13 -1.17
CA CYS A 195 1.35 -8.88 -1.88
C CYS A 195 0.21 -8.62 -0.89
N ALA A 196 -0.33 -7.40 -0.89
CA ALA A 196 -1.40 -6.95 -0.01
C ALA A 196 -2.72 -6.79 -0.78
N PHE A 197 -3.53 -7.84 -0.87
CA PHE A 197 -4.82 -7.74 -1.55
C PHE A 197 -5.78 -6.80 -0.83
N GLN A 198 -6.42 -5.90 -1.60
CA GLN A 198 -7.42 -4.95 -1.11
C GLN A 198 -8.75 -5.66 -0.82
N ASP A 199 -9.30 -5.49 0.36
CA ASP A 199 -10.56 -6.10 0.78
C ASP A 199 -11.81 -5.33 0.32
N GLY A 200 -11.68 -4.04 0.03
CA GLY A 200 -12.79 -3.17 -0.37
C GLY A 200 -13.46 -3.51 -1.69
N THR A 201 -12.90 -4.45 -2.43
CA THR A 201 -13.48 -4.97 -3.68
C THR A 201 -14.08 -6.36 -3.53
N SER A 202 -14.13 -6.92 -2.32
CA SER A 202 -14.66 -8.26 -2.04
C SER A 202 -15.84 -8.19 -1.06
N PRO A 203 -16.98 -8.86 -1.34
CA PRO A 203 -18.00 -9.08 -0.35
C PRO A 203 -17.42 -9.79 0.88
N LEU A 204 -17.89 -9.43 2.07
CA LEU A 204 -17.36 -9.99 3.31
C LEU A 204 -17.52 -11.52 3.39
N GLU A 205 -18.61 -12.04 2.84
CA GLU A 205 -18.90 -13.47 2.77
C GLU A 205 -17.95 -14.26 1.85
N ASP A 206 -17.37 -13.61 0.85
CA ASP A 206 -16.44 -14.23 -0.12
C ASP A 206 -14.97 -14.04 0.31
N TYR A 207 -14.69 -13.09 1.19
CA TYR A 207 -13.33 -12.63 1.48
C TYR A 207 -12.42 -13.73 2.02
N GLU A 208 -12.92 -14.57 2.93
CA GLU A 208 -12.17 -15.71 3.46
C GLU A 208 -11.75 -16.70 2.35
N GLY A 209 -12.67 -16.99 1.43
CA GLY A 209 -12.40 -17.89 0.30
C GLY A 209 -11.26 -17.39 -0.58
N TYR A 210 -11.25 -16.08 -0.89
CA TYR A 210 -10.16 -15.47 -1.65
C TYR A 210 -8.82 -15.50 -0.91
N LEU A 211 -8.79 -15.14 0.36
CA LEU A 211 -7.56 -15.14 1.16
C LEU A 211 -6.97 -16.54 1.28
N LYS A 212 -7.78 -17.52 1.59
CA LYS A 212 -7.37 -18.93 1.69
C LYS A 212 -6.77 -19.45 0.38
N ALA A 213 -7.41 -19.13 -0.75
CA ALA A 213 -6.93 -19.53 -2.07
C ALA A 213 -5.59 -18.85 -2.40
N MET A 214 -5.50 -17.53 -2.15
CA MET A 214 -4.27 -16.78 -2.43
C MET A 214 -3.12 -17.12 -1.49
N LYS A 215 -3.39 -17.57 -0.26
CA LYS A 215 -2.33 -18.04 0.65
C LYS A 215 -1.54 -19.20 0.05
N GLY A 216 -2.24 -20.20 -0.51
CA GLY A 216 -1.59 -21.33 -1.18
C GLY A 216 -0.74 -20.91 -2.39
N LEU A 217 -1.22 -19.94 -3.17
CA LEU A 217 -0.49 -19.41 -4.31
C LEU A 217 0.72 -18.57 -3.89
N CYS A 218 0.57 -17.72 -2.89
CA CYS A 218 1.67 -16.95 -2.32
C CYS A 218 2.78 -17.86 -1.80
N ASP A 219 2.43 -18.95 -1.11
CA ASP A 219 3.40 -19.94 -0.62
C ASP A 219 4.16 -20.61 -1.77
N LYS A 220 3.46 -20.98 -2.87
CA LYS A 220 4.07 -21.55 -4.08
C LYS A 220 5.14 -20.61 -4.66
N HIS A 221 4.85 -19.32 -4.76
CA HIS A 221 5.75 -18.31 -5.35
C HIS A 221 6.69 -17.66 -4.35
N LYS A 222 6.63 -18.03 -3.05
CA LYS A 222 7.43 -17.45 -1.95
C LYS A 222 7.18 -15.94 -1.76
N ILE A 223 5.96 -15.50 -2.02
CA ILE A 223 5.48 -14.14 -1.78
C ILE A 223 4.79 -14.11 -0.42
N SER A 224 5.11 -13.12 0.41
CA SER A 224 4.42 -12.89 1.69
C SER A 224 3.01 -12.35 1.42
N LEU A 225 1.98 -13.08 1.84
CA LEU A 225 0.61 -12.58 1.73
C LEU A 225 0.32 -11.61 2.85
N TRP A 226 -0.07 -10.39 2.48
CA TRP A 226 -0.62 -9.38 3.37
C TRP A 226 -2.10 -9.15 3.05
N ALA A 227 -2.85 -8.55 3.98
CA ALA A 227 -4.17 -8.02 3.71
C ALA A 227 -4.14 -6.49 3.77
N ASN A 228 -4.68 -5.83 2.75
CA ASN A 228 -5.01 -4.42 2.83
C ASN A 228 -6.43 -4.31 3.37
N VAL A 229 -6.55 -4.10 4.68
CA VAL A 229 -7.81 -3.95 5.40
C VAL A 229 -8.20 -2.48 5.39
N GLU A 230 -9.11 -2.12 4.49
CA GLU A 230 -9.55 -0.72 4.33
C GLU A 230 -10.32 -0.25 5.56
N THR A 231 -9.91 0.88 6.14
CA THR A 231 -10.56 1.52 7.30
C THR A 231 -11.66 2.51 6.91
N PHE A 232 -12.09 2.48 5.67
CA PHE A 232 -13.18 3.31 5.14
C PHE A 232 -14.25 2.47 4.44
N GLU A 233 -15.38 3.11 4.24
CA GLU A 233 -16.44 2.68 3.32
C GLU A 233 -16.85 3.81 2.39
N ARG A 234 -17.61 3.48 1.36
CA ARG A 234 -18.16 4.43 0.38
C ARG A 234 -19.68 4.46 0.48
N ASP A 235 -20.25 5.66 0.54
CA ASP A 235 -21.70 5.83 0.40
C ASP A 235 -22.15 5.78 -1.06
N VAL A 236 -23.47 5.84 -1.27
CA VAL A 236 -24.08 5.85 -2.62
C VAL A 236 -23.62 7.02 -3.50
N ARG A 237 -23.09 8.08 -2.90
CA ARG A 237 -22.53 9.25 -3.58
C ARG A 237 -21.03 9.11 -3.82
N ARG A 238 -20.44 7.94 -3.49
CA ARG A 238 -19.00 7.65 -3.53
C ARG A 238 -18.16 8.54 -2.60
N MET A 239 -18.77 9.04 -1.51
CA MET A 239 -18.03 9.73 -0.45
C MET A 239 -17.46 8.70 0.51
N TYR A 240 -16.21 8.92 0.92
CA TYR A 240 -15.50 8.04 1.85
C TYR A 240 -15.76 8.47 3.29
N TYR A 241 -15.92 7.51 4.18
CA TYR A 241 -16.07 7.74 5.63
C TYR A 241 -15.47 6.57 6.42
N PRO A 242 -15.02 6.81 7.68
CA PRO A 242 -14.48 5.75 8.52
C PRO A 242 -15.46 4.60 8.70
N ILE A 243 -14.94 3.37 8.57
CA ILE A 243 -15.73 2.14 8.69
C ILE A 243 -16.27 1.95 10.11
N PRO A 244 -17.47 1.34 10.33
CA PRO A 244 -17.91 0.91 11.64
C PRO A 244 -16.94 -0.11 12.27
N PHE A 245 -16.67 0.02 13.58
CA PHE A 245 -15.69 -0.83 14.27
C PHE A 245 -15.99 -2.33 14.15
N ASP A 246 -17.26 -2.73 14.26
CA ASP A 246 -17.64 -4.15 14.15
C ASP A 246 -17.33 -4.75 12.78
N LEU A 247 -17.43 -3.93 11.71
CA LEU A 247 -17.09 -4.37 10.37
C LEU A 247 -15.56 -4.47 10.21
N LEU A 248 -14.81 -3.47 10.68
CA LEU A 248 -13.34 -3.54 10.72
C LEU A 248 -12.84 -4.77 11.47
N ARG A 249 -13.41 -5.03 12.66
CA ARG A 249 -13.09 -6.20 13.47
C ARG A 249 -13.31 -7.51 12.71
N LYS A 250 -14.46 -7.66 12.04
CA LYS A 250 -14.77 -8.86 11.22
C LYS A 250 -13.78 -9.05 10.08
N LYS A 251 -13.42 -7.98 9.36
CA LYS A 251 -12.40 -8.04 8.29
C LYS A 251 -11.06 -8.52 8.84
N ILE A 252 -10.63 -8.00 9.98
CA ILE A 252 -9.40 -8.40 10.66
C ILE A 252 -9.46 -9.88 11.08
N GLU A 253 -10.54 -10.31 11.73
CA GLU A 253 -10.73 -11.69 12.20
C GLU A 253 -10.71 -12.70 11.05
N ILE A 254 -11.27 -12.33 9.88
CA ILE A 254 -11.22 -13.15 8.66
C ILE A 254 -9.80 -13.23 8.10
N ALA A 255 -9.07 -12.13 8.08
CA ALA A 255 -7.75 -12.09 7.44
C ALA A 255 -6.65 -12.72 8.32
N GLU A 256 -6.72 -12.56 9.64
CA GLU A 256 -5.67 -12.94 10.60
C GLU A 256 -5.11 -14.37 10.41
N PRO A 257 -5.91 -15.41 10.14
CA PRO A 257 -5.39 -16.77 9.96
C PRO A 257 -4.55 -17.00 8.68
N TYR A 258 -4.65 -16.12 7.69
CA TYR A 258 -4.10 -16.36 6.35
C TYR A 258 -2.92 -15.45 6.01
N VAL A 259 -2.73 -14.35 6.73
CA VAL A 259 -1.79 -13.30 6.33
C VAL A 259 -0.64 -13.12 7.31
N GLU A 260 0.52 -12.74 6.80
CA GLU A 260 1.69 -12.46 7.63
C GLU A 260 1.67 -11.03 8.20
N LYS A 261 1.00 -10.12 7.51
CA LYS A 261 0.87 -8.71 7.91
C LYS A 261 -0.44 -8.11 7.44
N MET A 262 -0.96 -7.15 8.21
CA MET A 262 -2.09 -6.33 7.80
C MET A 262 -1.64 -4.89 7.60
N ILE A 263 -1.95 -4.34 6.42
CA ILE A 263 -1.83 -2.93 6.08
C ILE A 263 -3.21 -2.32 5.95
N THR A 264 -3.36 -1.05 6.24
CA THR A 264 -4.63 -0.34 6.03
C THR A 264 -4.50 0.81 5.05
N PHE A 265 -5.51 1.01 4.26
CA PHE A 265 -5.78 2.28 3.59
C PHE A 265 -6.94 2.96 4.32
N GLU A 266 -6.77 4.07 5.01
CA GLU A 266 -5.47 4.48 5.51
C GLU A 266 -5.67 5.13 6.91
N PHE A 267 -4.62 5.21 7.69
CA PHE A 267 -4.70 5.61 9.09
C PHE A 267 -5.11 7.08 9.25
N SER A 268 -4.48 8.00 8.51
CA SER A 268 -4.55 9.43 8.79
C SER A 268 -5.96 10.03 8.62
N HIS A 269 -6.73 9.56 7.62
CA HIS A 269 -8.12 10.01 7.44
C HIS A 269 -9.13 9.19 8.25
N PHE A 270 -8.94 7.85 8.32
CA PHE A 270 -10.03 6.98 8.72
C PHE A 270 -9.84 6.30 10.07
N LEU A 271 -8.62 6.37 10.64
CA LEU A 271 -8.33 5.74 11.94
C LEU A 271 -7.55 6.67 12.91
N SER A 272 -7.07 7.82 12.46
CA SER A 272 -6.27 8.72 13.30
C SER A 272 -7.12 9.51 14.31
N PRO A 273 -6.61 9.74 15.54
CA PRO A 273 -7.20 10.67 16.48
C PRO A 273 -7.04 12.15 16.05
N GLN A 274 -6.25 12.43 15.01
CA GLN A 274 -6.09 13.76 14.41
C GLN A 274 -6.88 13.94 13.10
N SER A 275 -7.63 12.93 12.68
CA SER A 275 -8.42 12.99 11.46
C SER A 275 -9.43 14.14 11.46
N ILE A 276 -9.73 14.66 10.26
CA ILE A 276 -10.84 15.62 10.07
C ILE A 276 -12.22 14.97 10.29
N TYR A 277 -12.30 13.64 10.32
CA TYR A 277 -13.53 12.90 10.57
C TYR A 277 -13.68 12.55 12.05
N PRO A 278 -14.66 13.11 12.78
CA PRO A 278 -14.89 12.74 14.19
C PRO A 278 -15.16 11.24 14.40
N SER A 279 -15.74 10.58 13.40
CA SER A 279 -15.94 9.12 13.42
C SER A 279 -14.64 8.32 13.43
N ALA A 280 -13.56 8.83 12.84
CA ALA A 280 -12.23 8.22 12.92
C ALA A 280 -11.67 8.26 14.36
N HIS A 281 -11.90 9.34 15.10
CA HIS A 281 -11.51 9.43 16.52
C HIS A 281 -12.20 8.35 17.35
N ASN A 282 -13.50 8.16 17.11
CA ASN A 282 -14.25 7.10 17.78
C ASN A 282 -13.76 5.70 17.39
N LEU A 283 -13.49 5.48 16.09
CA LEU A 283 -12.94 4.22 15.59
C LEU A 283 -11.57 3.92 16.23
N ASN A 284 -10.69 4.91 16.32
CA ASN A 284 -9.40 4.78 17.01
C ASN A 284 -9.56 4.36 18.47
N ASN A 285 -10.46 5.03 19.21
CA ASN A 285 -10.72 4.72 20.61
C ASN A 285 -11.24 3.29 20.79
N LEU A 286 -12.19 2.84 19.94
CA LEU A 286 -12.72 1.48 19.99
C LEU A 286 -11.64 0.45 19.62
N TYR A 287 -10.83 0.72 18.60
CA TYR A 287 -9.72 -0.13 18.18
C TYR A 287 -8.68 -0.29 19.32
N LYS A 288 -8.26 0.82 19.92
CA LYS A 288 -7.32 0.82 21.06
C LYS A 288 -7.88 0.07 22.26
N ARG A 289 -9.14 0.30 22.61
CA ARG A 289 -9.79 -0.38 23.73
C ARG A 289 -9.89 -1.89 23.49
N TYR A 290 -10.36 -2.31 22.32
CA TYR A 290 -10.57 -3.72 22.02
C TYR A 290 -9.25 -4.51 21.95
N TYR A 291 -8.28 -4.04 21.18
CA TYR A 291 -7.01 -4.75 20.99
C TYR A 291 -5.97 -4.39 22.03
N GLY A 292 -6.06 -3.24 22.67
CA GLY A 292 -5.11 -2.75 23.66
C GLY A 292 -5.33 -3.30 25.05
N GLU A 293 -6.57 -3.53 25.47
CA GLU A 293 -6.94 -3.96 26.81
C GLU A 293 -7.15 -5.49 26.92
N ASN A 294 -7.41 -6.18 25.83
CA ASN A 294 -7.82 -7.59 25.82
C ASN A 294 -6.69 -8.60 25.50
N LYS A 295 -5.40 -8.19 25.58
CA LYS A 295 -4.26 -9.12 25.43
C LYS A 295 -3.24 -8.98 26.52
#